data_bb9d84eedc3d9224a823f813dd68cacf
#
_entry.id   bb9d84eedc3d9224a823f813dd68cacf
#
_cell.length_a   1.000
_cell.length_b   1.000
_cell.length_c   1.000
_cell.angle_alpha   90.00
_cell.angle_beta   90.00
_cell.angle_gamma   90.00
#
_symmetry.space_group_name_H-M   'P 1'
#
loop_
_entity.id
_entity.type
_entity.pdbx_description
1 polymer ?
#
loop_
_entity_poly.entity_id
_entity_poly.type
_entity_poly.pdbx_seq_one_letter_code
_entity_poly.pdbx_strand_id
1 'polypeptide(L)'
;MGEVKAEQGARFIAPFNGPVEIGLRALAVLNDAYPDAYSLQRLVVFDYLIVHSDDIPGGPPGLHPQTPHRGTELLVRRGVLQEGLLLYQSRALVEQCYEETGVFFAATERSAAFLDVLRTEYVVGLRQRAAWLVGSFGTISDADLEKMVRDHVGEWGAEFAMESVLWAEETQ
;
A
#
# COMPACT_ATOMS: atom_id res chain seq x y z
N MET A 1 39.89 30.35 -3.05
CA MET A 1 38.48 30.50 -2.66
C MET A 1 37.69 29.47 -3.45
N GLY A 2 37.38 28.32 -2.80
CA GLY A 2 36.66 27.24 -3.43
C GLY A 2 35.17 27.34 -3.08
N GLU A 3 34.34 27.49 -4.08
CA GLU A 3 32.89 27.39 -3.95
C GLU A 3 32.53 25.93 -3.65
N VAL A 4 32.01 25.67 -2.46
CA VAL A 4 31.36 24.41 -2.10
C VAL A 4 29.97 24.44 -2.74
N LYS A 5 29.82 23.80 -3.89
CA LYS A 5 28.51 23.47 -4.45
C LYS A 5 27.86 22.44 -3.53
N ALA A 6 26.90 22.89 -2.75
CA ALA A 6 25.94 22.00 -2.09
C ALA A 6 25.05 21.36 -3.19
N GLU A 7 25.38 20.14 -3.59
CA GLU A 7 24.44 19.29 -4.32
C GLU A 7 23.30 18.90 -3.39
N GLN A 8 22.24 19.70 -3.42
CA GLN A 8 20.95 19.26 -2.94
C GLN A 8 20.46 18.18 -3.90
N GLY A 9 20.67 16.93 -3.54
CA GLY A 9 20.08 15.79 -4.22
C GLY A 9 18.57 15.93 -4.19
N ALA A 10 17.98 16.42 -5.27
CA ALA A 10 16.55 16.38 -5.47
C ALA A 10 16.11 14.92 -5.36
N ARG A 11 15.41 14.56 -4.28
CA ARG A 11 14.70 13.29 -4.19
C ARG A 11 13.71 13.27 -5.36
N PHE A 12 14.03 12.49 -6.36
CA PHE A 12 13.13 12.25 -7.48
C PHE A 12 11.99 11.36 -6.96
N ILE A 13 10.98 11.98 -6.39
CA ILE A 13 9.73 11.28 -6.05
C ILE A 13 9.05 11.04 -7.39
N ALA A 14 9.02 9.77 -7.82
CA ALA A 14 8.29 9.42 -9.03
C ALA A 14 6.83 9.90 -8.88
N PRO A 15 6.28 10.60 -9.91
CA PRO A 15 4.88 11.00 -9.87
C PRO A 15 4.02 9.77 -9.57
N PHE A 16 2.99 9.92 -8.72
CA PHE A 16 2.07 8.87 -8.25
C PHE A 16 2.58 7.91 -7.15
N ASN A 17 3.71 8.17 -6.50
CA ASN A 17 4.23 7.38 -5.40
C ASN A 17 4.55 8.21 -4.14
N GLY A 18 3.96 9.39 -4.00
CA GLY A 18 4.05 10.21 -2.79
C GLY A 18 3.05 9.76 -1.70
N PRO A 19 3.14 10.35 -0.48
CA PRO A 19 2.24 10.01 0.63
C PRO A 19 0.76 10.24 0.31
N VAL A 20 0.44 11.23 -0.51
CA VAL A 20 -0.94 11.54 -0.91
C VAL A 20 -1.51 10.40 -1.76
N GLU A 21 -0.77 9.97 -2.77
CA GLU A 21 -1.21 8.93 -3.71
C GLU A 21 -1.23 7.54 -3.05
N ILE A 22 -0.18 7.19 -2.32
CA ILE A 22 -0.11 5.90 -1.60
C ILE A 22 -1.17 5.86 -0.50
N GLY A 23 -1.37 6.95 0.22
CA GLY A 23 -2.45 7.08 1.21
C GLY A 23 -3.85 6.95 0.59
N LEU A 24 -4.06 7.53 -0.60
CA LEU A 24 -5.32 7.38 -1.33
C LEU A 24 -5.60 5.94 -1.74
N ARG A 25 -4.57 5.21 -2.19
CA ARG A 25 -4.69 3.79 -2.52
C ARG A 25 -5.05 2.96 -1.29
N ALA A 26 -4.38 3.20 -0.16
CA ALA A 26 -4.72 2.55 1.10
C ALA A 26 -6.15 2.89 1.56
N LEU A 27 -6.56 4.15 1.45
CA LEU A 27 -7.93 4.56 1.79
C LEU A 27 -8.97 3.86 0.93
N ALA A 28 -8.74 3.71 -0.38
CA ALA A 28 -9.66 2.99 -1.27
C ALA A 28 -9.82 1.54 -0.83
N VAL A 29 -8.72 0.84 -0.51
CA VAL A 29 -8.74 -0.53 0.00
C VAL A 29 -9.49 -0.62 1.33
N LEU A 30 -9.15 0.24 2.29
CA LEU A 30 -9.79 0.25 3.62
C LEU A 30 -11.27 0.57 3.54
N ASN A 31 -11.68 1.45 2.62
CA ASN A 31 -13.10 1.77 2.41
C ASN A 31 -13.88 0.56 1.91
N ASP A 32 -13.33 -0.23 0.99
CA ASP A 32 -14.00 -1.45 0.52
C ASP A 32 -13.98 -2.58 1.55
N ALA A 33 -13.00 -2.57 2.47
CA ALA A 33 -12.92 -3.50 3.59
C ALA A 33 -13.81 -3.08 4.78
N TYR A 34 -14.31 -1.85 4.82
CA TYR A 34 -15.06 -1.32 5.96
C TYR A 34 -16.19 -2.27 6.41
N PRO A 35 -16.34 -2.58 7.71
CA PRO A 35 -15.65 -1.98 8.87
C PRO A 35 -14.34 -2.68 9.28
N ASP A 36 -13.84 -3.63 8.51
CA ASP A 36 -12.64 -4.40 8.84
C ASP A 36 -11.38 -3.51 8.85
N ALA A 37 -10.42 -3.90 9.69
CA ALA A 37 -9.12 -3.25 9.82
C ALA A 37 -8.00 -4.14 9.26
N TYR A 38 -7.00 -3.53 8.66
CA TYR A 38 -5.86 -4.23 8.06
C TYR A 38 -4.54 -3.82 8.70
N SER A 39 -3.63 -4.78 8.82
CA SER A 39 -2.26 -4.54 9.26
C SER A 39 -1.50 -3.67 8.25
N LEU A 40 -0.46 -2.96 8.72
CA LEU A 40 0.43 -2.22 7.82
C LEU A 40 1.05 -3.15 6.77
N GLN A 41 1.42 -4.37 7.17
CA GLN A 41 2.00 -5.38 6.29
C GLN A 41 1.06 -5.73 5.13
N ARG A 42 -0.22 -6.00 5.43
CA ARG A 42 -1.25 -6.25 4.41
C ARG A 42 -1.41 -5.06 3.48
N LEU A 43 -1.43 -3.85 4.02
CA LEU A 43 -1.56 -2.63 3.23
C LEU A 43 -0.37 -2.39 2.29
N VAL A 44 0.86 -2.76 2.67
CA VAL A 44 2.03 -2.71 1.79
C VAL A 44 1.85 -3.65 0.60
N VAL A 45 1.40 -4.89 0.84
CA VAL A 45 1.09 -5.85 -0.23
C VAL A 45 -0.01 -5.31 -1.14
N PHE A 46 -1.09 -4.81 -0.56
CA PHE A 46 -2.21 -4.31 -1.32
C PHE A 46 -1.88 -3.03 -2.10
N ASP A 47 -0.99 -2.18 -1.58
CA ASP A 47 -0.50 -1.01 -2.34
C ASP A 47 0.25 -1.44 -3.62
N TYR A 48 1.01 -2.52 -3.56
CA TYR A 48 1.63 -3.08 -4.76
C TYR A 48 0.59 -3.67 -5.70
N LEU A 49 -0.25 -4.57 -5.20
CA LEU A 49 -1.21 -5.30 -6.03
C LEU A 49 -2.30 -4.42 -6.65
N ILE A 50 -2.66 -3.31 -6.03
CA ILE A 50 -3.69 -2.41 -6.57
C ILE A 50 -3.23 -1.70 -7.85
N VAL A 51 -1.93 -1.45 -7.99
CA VAL A 51 -1.36 -0.81 -9.19
C VAL A 51 -0.78 -1.81 -10.19
N HIS A 52 -0.46 -3.02 -9.73
CA HIS A 52 0.06 -4.14 -10.51
C HIS A 52 -0.84 -5.38 -10.43
N SER A 53 -2.13 -5.17 -10.55
CA SER A 53 -3.16 -6.22 -10.44
C SER A 53 -3.03 -7.31 -11.51
N ASP A 54 -2.41 -7.01 -12.64
CA ASP A 54 -2.10 -7.93 -13.73
C ASP A 54 -0.94 -8.90 -13.41
N ASP A 55 -0.19 -8.71 -12.34
CA ASP A 55 0.79 -9.68 -11.84
C ASP A 55 0.10 -10.93 -11.23
N ILE A 56 -1.18 -10.84 -10.90
CA ILE A 56 -1.97 -11.95 -10.37
C ILE A 56 -2.82 -12.56 -11.50
N PRO A 57 -2.77 -13.89 -11.71
CA PRO A 57 -3.60 -14.54 -12.71
C PRO A 57 -5.10 -14.23 -12.53
N GLY A 58 -5.73 -13.76 -13.60
CA GLY A 58 -7.14 -13.35 -13.57
C GLY A 58 -7.41 -11.96 -12.99
N GLY A 59 -6.37 -11.22 -12.61
CA GLY A 59 -6.48 -9.84 -12.14
C GLY A 59 -6.80 -8.86 -13.28
N PRO A 60 -7.39 -7.69 -12.95
CA PRO A 60 -7.63 -6.64 -13.94
C PRO A 60 -6.32 -6.04 -14.44
N PRO A 61 -6.33 -5.32 -15.57
CA PRO A 61 -5.14 -4.64 -16.08
C PRO A 61 -4.51 -3.72 -15.05
N GLY A 62 -3.17 -3.70 -14.96
CA GLY A 62 -2.42 -2.83 -14.07
C GLY A 62 -2.69 -1.33 -14.32
N LEU A 63 -2.62 -0.53 -13.27
CA LEU A 63 -2.74 0.94 -13.37
C LEU A 63 -1.40 1.62 -13.66
N HIS A 64 -0.30 0.99 -13.28
CA HIS A 64 1.04 1.51 -13.47
C HIS A 64 1.85 0.58 -14.38
N PRO A 65 2.85 1.13 -15.13
CA PRO A 65 3.79 0.32 -15.88
C PRO A 65 4.56 -0.62 -14.94
N GLN A 66 4.91 -1.80 -15.44
CA GLN A 66 5.77 -2.72 -14.71
C GLN A 66 7.15 -2.11 -14.52
N THR A 67 7.69 -2.21 -13.30
CA THR A 67 9.04 -1.72 -12.98
C THR A 67 10.02 -2.88 -12.87
N PRO A 68 11.24 -2.78 -13.46
CA PRO A 68 12.20 -3.88 -13.48
C PRO A 68 12.89 -4.15 -12.12
N HIS A 69 12.86 -3.22 -11.16
CA HIS A 69 13.54 -3.33 -9.86
C HIS A 69 12.53 -3.21 -8.72
N ARG A 70 11.94 -4.34 -8.31
CA ARG A 70 10.81 -4.38 -7.38
C ARG A 70 11.20 -4.38 -5.91
N GLY A 71 12.38 -4.87 -5.55
CA GLY A 71 12.75 -5.12 -4.17
C GLY A 71 13.10 -3.88 -3.35
N THR A 72 13.92 -2.99 -3.88
CA THR A 72 14.33 -1.75 -3.20
C THR A 72 13.14 -0.80 -2.99
N GLU A 73 12.08 -0.95 -3.77
CA GLU A 73 10.87 -0.13 -3.67
C GLU A 73 10.02 -0.46 -2.44
N LEU A 74 10.08 -1.69 -1.91
CA LEU A 74 9.20 -2.11 -0.80
C LEU A 74 9.52 -1.40 0.51
N LEU A 75 10.79 -1.28 0.87
CA LEU A 75 11.19 -0.56 2.09
C LEU A 75 10.82 0.92 2.01
N VAL A 76 11.05 1.53 0.85
CA VAL A 76 10.64 2.92 0.60
C VAL A 76 9.12 3.06 0.64
N ARG A 77 8.37 2.12 0.05
CA ARG A 77 6.91 2.12 0.06
C ARG A 77 6.33 2.06 1.46
N ARG A 78 6.89 1.22 2.34
CA ARG A 78 6.41 1.11 3.72
C ARG A 78 6.46 2.45 4.45
N GLY A 79 7.59 3.16 4.37
CA GLY A 79 7.74 4.48 4.98
C GLY A 79 6.76 5.52 4.40
N VAL A 80 6.64 5.58 3.08
CA VAL A 80 5.71 6.49 2.40
C VAL A 80 4.25 6.13 2.70
N LEU A 81 3.92 4.84 2.81
CA LEU A 81 2.58 4.38 3.22
C LEU A 81 2.24 4.83 4.64
N GLN A 82 3.19 4.71 5.58
CA GLN A 82 2.99 5.22 6.95
C GLN A 82 2.73 6.73 6.96
N GLU A 83 3.51 7.50 6.21
CA GLU A 83 3.28 8.94 6.04
C GLU A 83 1.89 9.22 5.44
N GLY A 84 1.49 8.47 4.42
CA GLY A 84 0.17 8.56 3.81
C GLY A 84 -0.96 8.25 4.79
N LEU A 85 -0.84 7.16 5.55
CA LEU A 85 -1.84 6.80 6.56
C LEU A 85 -1.97 7.88 7.63
N LEU A 86 -0.86 8.46 8.12
CA LEU A 86 -0.88 9.58 9.05
C LEU A 86 -1.58 10.82 8.46
N LEU A 87 -1.34 11.12 7.18
CA LEU A 87 -2.00 12.22 6.49
C LEU A 87 -3.53 12.01 6.47
N TYR A 88 -4.00 10.82 6.11
CA TYR A 88 -5.44 10.53 6.05
C TYR A 88 -6.07 10.37 7.43
N GLN A 89 -5.31 9.94 8.44
CA GLN A 89 -5.73 10.01 9.85
C GLN A 89 -5.95 11.45 10.31
N SER A 90 -5.05 12.36 9.96
CA SER A 90 -5.20 13.80 10.31
C SER A 90 -6.47 14.44 9.72
N ARG A 91 -7.04 13.81 8.69
CA ARG A 91 -8.29 14.21 8.04
C ARG A 91 -9.50 13.42 8.54
N ALA A 92 -9.33 12.56 9.53
CA ALA A 92 -10.35 11.65 10.06
C ALA A 92 -10.98 10.73 8.99
N LEU A 93 -10.18 10.33 8.00
CA LEU A 93 -10.57 9.38 6.95
C LEU A 93 -10.06 7.96 7.23
N VAL A 94 -8.99 7.83 8.00
CA VAL A 94 -8.43 6.57 8.49
C VAL A 94 -8.35 6.64 10.00
N GLU A 95 -8.63 5.56 10.68
CA GLU A 95 -8.40 5.39 12.11
C GLU A 95 -7.44 4.25 12.38
N GLN A 96 -6.74 4.35 13.50
CA GLN A 96 -5.79 3.35 13.96
C GLN A 96 -6.42 2.55 15.08
N CYS A 97 -6.44 1.22 14.94
CA CYS A 97 -7.00 0.29 15.87
C CYS A 97 -5.87 -0.47 16.56
N TYR A 98 -5.97 -0.63 17.87
CA TYR A 98 -4.97 -1.37 18.67
C TYR A 98 -5.59 -2.69 19.11
N GLU A 99 -4.98 -3.79 18.73
CA GLU A 99 -5.37 -5.15 19.10
C GLU A 99 -4.20 -5.85 19.81
N GLU A 100 -4.45 -7.00 20.42
CA GLU A 100 -3.40 -7.79 21.08
C GLU A 100 -2.25 -8.20 20.13
N THR A 101 -2.59 -8.36 18.84
CA THR A 101 -1.66 -8.79 17.78
C THR A 101 -0.92 -7.63 17.11
N GLY A 102 -1.26 -6.38 17.43
CA GLY A 102 -0.58 -5.21 16.86
C GLY A 102 -1.49 -4.04 16.51
N VAL A 103 -0.99 -3.23 15.59
CA VAL A 103 -1.65 -2.02 15.13
C VAL A 103 -2.29 -2.27 13.76
N PHE A 104 -3.55 -1.90 13.64
CA PHE A 104 -4.36 -2.04 12.43
C PHE A 104 -4.92 -0.69 12.02
N PHE A 105 -5.34 -0.59 10.77
CA PHE A 105 -5.91 0.62 10.19
C PHE A 105 -7.26 0.30 9.57
N ALA A 106 -8.23 1.15 9.79
CA ALA A 106 -9.57 1.05 9.21
C ALA A 106 -9.98 2.38 8.56
N ALA A 107 -10.88 2.30 7.59
CA ALA A 107 -11.57 3.48 7.09
C ALA A 107 -12.58 3.97 8.13
N THR A 108 -12.95 5.24 8.05
CA THR A 108 -14.03 5.82 8.85
C THR A 108 -15.30 5.96 8.02
N GLU A 109 -16.42 6.27 8.65
CA GLU A 109 -17.69 6.56 7.97
C GLU A 109 -17.59 7.71 6.96
N ARG A 110 -16.58 8.57 7.09
CA ARG A 110 -16.33 9.72 6.20
C ARG A 110 -15.65 9.35 4.89
N SER A 111 -15.03 8.17 4.83
CA SER A 111 -14.17 7.77 3.73
C SER A 111 -14.92 7.60 2.42
N ALA A 112 -16.11 6.99 2.46
CA ALA A 112 -16.94 6.79 1.29
C ALA A 112 -17.32 8.12 0.63
N ALA A 113 -17.81 9.08 1.42
CA ALA A 113 -18.20 10.39 0.91
C ALA A 113 -17.00 11.17 0.32
N PHE A 114 -15.82 11.06 0.93
CA PHE A 114 -14.59 11.63 0.40
C PHE A 114 -14.21 11.03 -0.94
N LEU A 115 -14.22 9.70 -1.06
CA LEU A 115 -13.89 9.01 -2.31
C LEU A 115 -14.90 9.28 -3.43
N ASP A 116 -16.18 9.46 -3.10
CA ASP A 116 -17.25 9.68 -4.07
C ASP A 116 -17.14 11.02 -4.82
N VAL A 117 -16.46 12.01 -4.25
CA VAL A 117 -16.23 13.30 -4.93
C VAL A 117 -15.05 13.25 -5.90
N LEU A 118 -14.18 12.23 -5.80
CA LEU A 118 -13.03 12.04 -6.67
C LEU A 118 -13.43 11.23 -7.90
N ARG A 119 -13.56 11.91 -9.04
CA ARG A 119 -14.14 11.32 -10.27
C ARG A 119 -13.17 11.24 -11.45
N THR A 120 -11.88 11.38 -11.23
CA THR A 120 -10.91 11.18 -12.30
C THR A 120 -10.91 9.72 -12.75
N GLU A 121 -10.57 9.48 -14.02
CA GLU A 121 -10.48 8.13 -14.59
C GLU A 121 -9.55 7.23 -13.77
N TYR A 122 -8.43 7.79 -13.30
CA TYR A 122 -7.48 7.08 -12.42
C TYR A 122 -8.15 6.62 -11.11
N VAL A 123 -8.88 7.50 -10.42
CA VAL A 123 -9.52 7.16 -9.15
C VAL A 123 -10.66 6.15 -9.35
N VAL A 124 -11.42 6.26 -10.43
CA VAL A 124 -12.44 5.25 -10.77
C VAL A 124 -11.79 3.88 -10.98
N GLY A 125 -10.71 3.82 -11.76
CA GLY A 125 -9.94 2.58 -11.95
C GLY A 125 -9.32 2.05 -10.66
N LEU A 126 -8.85 2.93 -9.79
CA LEU A 126 -8.30 2.59 -8.47
C LEU A 126 -9.37 1.93 -7.58
N ARG A 127 -10.56 2.50 -7.50
CA ARG A 127 -11.68 1.94 -6.71
C ARG A 127 -12.13 0.57 -7.24
N GLN A 128 -12.17 0.38 -8.54
CA GLN A 128 -12.48 -0.93 -9.14
C GLN A 128 -11.47 -2.00 -8.72
N ARG A 129 -10.19 -1.66 -8.67
CA ARG A 129 -9.12 -2.59 -8.25
C ARG A 129 -9.12 -2.82 -6.75
N ALA A 130 -9.45 -1.81 -5.94
CA ALA A 130 -9.65 -1.97 -4.51
C ALA A 130 -10.77 -2.97 -4.21
N ALA A 131 -11.92 -2.83 -4.86
CA ALA A 131 -13.04 -3.76 -4.74
C ALA A 131 -12.65 -5.20 -5.15
N TRP A 132 -11.90 -5.36 -6.23
CA TRP A 132 -11.39 -6.65 -6.67
C TRP A 132 -10.42 -7.25 -5.65
N LEU A 133 -9.47 -6.47 -5.13
CA LEU A 133 -8.50 -6.93 -4.13
C LEU A 133 -9.19 -7.40 -2.84
N VAL A 134 -10.06 -6.59 -2.31
CA VAL A 134 -10.77 -6.91 -1.06
C VAL A 134 -11.70 -8.11 -1.27
N GLY A 135 -12.41 -8.17 -2.40
CA GLY A 135 -13.27 -9.30 -2.74
C GLY A 135 -12.49 -10.61 -2.92
N SER A 136 -11.27 -10.55 -3.46
CA SER A 136 -10.46 -11.74 -3.75
C SER A 136 -9.59 -12.17 -2.56
N PHE A 137 -9.04 -11.21 -1.80
CA PHE A 137 -7.99 -11.47 -0.81
C PHE A 137 -8.26 -10.88 0.58
N GLY A 138 -9.36 -10.15 0.77
CA GLY A 138 -9.65 -9.46 2.02
C GLY A 138 -9.79 -10.40 3.23
N THR A 139 -10.24 -11.62 3.02
CA THR A 139 -10.52 -12.60 4.09
C THR A 139 -9.42 -13.64 4.30
N ILE A 140 -8.40 -13.72 3.41
CA ILE A 140 -7.29 -14.66 3.61
C ILE A 140 -6.35 -14.15 4.71
N SER A 141 -5.62 -15.07 5.35
CA SER A 141 -4.65 -14.69 6.37
C SER A 141 -3.47 -13.92 5.78
N ASP A 142 -2.76 -13.12 6.60
CA ASP A 142 -1.55 -12.43 6.15
C ASP A 142 -0.48 -13.42 5.67
N ALA A 143 -0.36 -14.58 6.33
CA ALA A 143 0.56 -15.65 5.92
C ALA A 143 0.22 -16.24 4.54
N ASP A 144 -1.06 -16.47 4.25
CA ASP A 144 -1.51 -16.95 2.94
C ASP A 144 -1.34 -15.89 1.85
N LEU A 145 -1.58 -14.62 2.19
CA LEU A 145 -1.34 -13.49 1.29
C LEU A 145 0.15 -13.38 0.93
N GLU A 146 1.04 -13.47 1.90
CA GLU A 146 2.49 -13.46 1.67
C GLU A 146 2.95 -14.66 0.83
N LYS A 147 2.40 -15.84 1.09
CA LYS A 147 2.69 -17.04 0.30
C LYS A 147 2.24 -16.84 -1.14
N MET A 148 1.04 -16.37 -1.37
CA MET A 148 0.51 -16.10 -2.71
C MET A 148 1.41 -15.11 -3.46
N VAL A 149 1.87 -14.05 -2.81
CA VAL A 149 2.79 -13.07 -3.40
C VAL A 149 4.13 -13.72 -3.75
N ARG A 150 4.72 -14.53 -2.86
CA ARG A 150 5.96 -15.27 -3.16
C ARG A 150 5.83 -16.18 -4.36
N ASP A 151 4.71 -16.88 -4.48
CA ASP A 151 4.49 -17.86 -5.53
C ASP A 151 4.28 -17.23 -6.91
N HIS A 152 3.74 -16.00 -6.96
CA HIS A 152 3.32 -15.35 -8.21
C HIS A 152 4.20 -14.16 -8.64
N VAL A 153 4.94 -13.55 -7.73
CA VAL A 153 5.67 -12.30 -7.99
C VAL A 153 7.20 -12.48 -7.97
N GLY A 154 7.71 -13.72 -7.91
CA GLY A 154 9.13 -14.06 -8.06
C GLY A 154 10.05 -13.43 -7.00
N GLU A 155 11.15 -12.79 -7.41
CA GLU A 155 12.17 -12.19 -6.52
C GLU A 155 11.60 -11.20 -5.51
N TRP A 156 10.52 -10.52 -5.85
CA TRP A 156 9.82 -9.61 -4.95
C TRP A 156 9.25 -10.33 -3.71
N GLY A 157 8.73 -11.54 -3.90
CA GLY A 157 8.23 -12.36 -2.78
C GLY A 157 9.34 -12.78 -1.80
N ALA A 158 10.57 -13.01 -2.26
CA ALA A 158 11.70 -13.35 -1.40
C ALA A 158 12.13 -12.16 -0.52
N GLU A 159 12.19 -10.96 -1.06
CA GLU A 159 12.54 -9.73 -0.31
C GLU A 159 11.48 -9.37 0.72
N PHE A 160 10.21 -9.55 0.38
CA PHE A 160 9.09 -9.36 1.30
C PHE A 160 9.16 -10.32 2.50
N ALA A 161 9.54 -11.58 2.27
CA ALA A 161 9.74 -12.55 3.33
C ALA A 161 10.94 -12.21 4.24
N MET A 162 12.02 -11.68 3.68
CA MET A 162 13.19 -11.22 4.46
C MET A 162 12.84 -10.04 5.36
N GLU A 163 12.03 -9.11 4.90
CA GLU A 163 11.60 -7.97 5.70
C GLU A 163 10.74 -8.42 6.90
N SER A 164 9.83 -9.36 6.70
CA SER A 164 9.01 -9.93 7.79
C SER A 164 9.86 -10.58 8.89
N VAL A 165 10.97 -11.23 8.53
CA VAL A 165 11.90 -11.87 9.49
C VAL A 165 12.67 -10.82 10.28
N LEU A 166 13.18 -9.77 9.63
CA LEU A 166 13.94 -8.71 10.31
C LEU A 166 13.09 -7.96 11.34
N TRP A 167 11.80 -7.74 11.07
CA TRP A 167 10.89 -7.08 12.01
C TRP A 167 10.50 -7.96 13.20
N ALA A 168 10.45 -9.28 13.02
CA ALA A 168 10.21 -10.22 14.10
C ALA A 168 11.37 -10.26 15.11
N GLU A 169 12.60 -9.99 14.67
CA GLU A 169 13.80 -9.94 15.51
C GLU A 169 13.96 -8.61 16.26
N GLU A 170 13.47 -7.49 15.74
CA GLU A 170 13.52 -6.19 16.41
C GLU A 170 12.47 -6.01 17.53
N THR A 171 11.50 -6.91 17.62
CA THR A 171 10.39 -6.83 18.61
C THR A 171 10.60 -7.76 19.81
N GLN A 172 11.75 -8.45 19.92
CA GLN A 172 12.16 -9.22 21.10
C GLN A 172 13.14 -8.37 21.98
#